data_7a3300fc7164f0f7c465558b6d2b8128
#
_entry.id   7a3300fc7164f0f7c465558b6d2b8128
#
_cell.length_a   1.000
_cell.length_b   1.000
_cell.length_c   1.000
_cell.angle_alpha   90.00
_cell.angle_beta   90.00
_cell.angle_gamma   90.00
#
_symmetry.space_group_name_H-M   'P 1'
#
loop_
_entity.id
_entity.type
_entity.pdbx_description
1 polymer ?
#
loop_
_entity_poly.entity_id
_entity_poly.type
_entity_poly.pdbx_seq_one_letter_code
_entity_poly.pdbx_strand_id
1 'polypeptide(L)'
;MSTSNDLIGAGWAYPARIAANGTVALVTGTAELEGAIRCILETRVGERVMRPEFGSRITDFMFEPITARTLGMIEEAARSAISRWEPRITLEQVVATPGEDEGLVVLEIGYKIRATNDRRNLVYPFYTIPKEAPR
;
A
#
# COMPACT_ATOMS: atom_id res chain seq x y z
N MET A 1 -26.59 3.26 0.82
CA MET A 1 -26.01 2.98 0.78
C MET A 1 -25.07 2.75 0.89
N SER A 2 -24.69 2.55 1.53
CA SER A 2 -23.50 2.21 1.46
C SER A 2 -22.86 2.54 0.25
N THR A 3 -23.34 3.39 -0.39
CA THR A 3 -22.83 3.77 -1.64
C THR A 3 -21.44 4.28 -1.57
N SER A 4 -21.10 5.03 -0.52
CA SER A 4 -19.76 5.53 -0.44
C SER A 4 -18.76 4.42 -0.25
N ASN A 5 -19.16 3.34 0.37
CA ASN A 5 -18.26 2.22 0.50
C ASN A 5 -18.03 1.56 -0.83
N ASP A 6 -19.07 1.50 -1.64
CA ASP A 6 -18.91 0.97 -2.97
C ASP A 6 -17.92 1.79 -3.76
N LEU A 7 -17.96 3.10 -3.57
CA LEU A 7 -17.04 3.98 -4.28
C LEU A 7 -15.61 3.75 -3.86
N ILE A 8 -15.41 3.27 -2.66
CA ILE A 8 -14.06 3.03 -2.20
C ILE A 8 -13.45 1.83 -2.88
N GLY A 9 -14.25 0.96 -3.40
CA GLY A 9 -13.63 -0.09 -4.13
C GLY A 9 -14.33 -1.41 -4.08
N ALA A 10 -15.48 -1.41 -3.48
CA ALA A 10 -16.17 -2.64 -3.41
C ALA A 10 -16.74 -3.04 -4.72
N GLY A 11 -16.72 -2.36 -5.62
CA GLY A 11 -17.32 -2.55 -6.86
C GLY A 11 -17.88 -3.89 -7.22
N TRP A 12 -17.38 -4.94 -6.72
CA TRP A 12 -17.88 -6.21 -7.17
C TRP A 12 -19.09 -6.60 -6.36
N ALA A 13 -19.96 -7.19 -7.03
CA ALA A 13 -21.31 -7.26 -6.57
C ALA A 13 -21.53 -8.14 -5.38
N TYR A 14 -20.84 -9.22 -5.27
CA TYR A 14 -21.23 -10.13 -4.24
C TYR A 14 -20.98 -9.63 -2.83
N PRO A 15 -20.01 -8.80 -2.58
CA PRO A 15 -19.94 -8.19 -1.27
C PRO A 15 -21.12 -7.29 -1.02
N ALA A 16 -21.75 -6.83 -2.05
CA ALA A 16 -22.86 -5.93 -1.88
C ALA A 16 -24.01 -6.58 -1.15
N ARG A 17 -24.13 -7.86 -1.24
CA ARG A 17 -25.19 -8.53 -0.50
C ARG A 17 -24.99 -8.39 0.98
N ILE A 18 -23.75 -8.47 1.38
CA ILE A 18 -23.42 -8.31 2.76
C ILE A 18 -23.68 -6.90 3.17
N ALA A 19 -23.63 -6.03 2.24
CA ALA A 19 -23.77 -4.62 2.51
C ALA A 19 -25.16 -4.24 2.93
N ALA A 20 -26.07 -5.14 2.97
CA ALA A 20 -27.32 -4.83 3.62
C ALA A 20 -27.02 -4.30 5.00
N ASN A 21 -25.91 -4.70 5.53
CA ASN A 21 -25.40 -4.15 6.77
C ASN A 21 -24.32 -3.15 6.41
N GLY A 22 -24.57 -1.89 6.65
CA GLY A 22 -23.63 -0.85 6.25
C GLY A 22 -22.27 -1.01 6.90
N THR A 23 -22.23 -1.52 8.11
CA THR A 23 -20.96 -1.72 8.79
C THR A 23 -20.09 -2.71 8.04
N VAL A 24 -20.69 -3.78 7.57
CA VAL A 24 -19.95 -4.78 6.83
C VAL A 24 -19.42 -4.20 5.53
N ALA A 25 -20.24 -3.41 4.85
CA ALA A 25 -19.80 -2.79 3.62
C ALA A 25 -18.62 -1.87 3.85
N LEU A 26 -18.63 -1.16 4.95
CA LEU A 26 -17.53 -0.26 5.27
C LEU A 26 -16.24 -1.03 5.49
N VAL A 27 -16.32 -2.12 6.22
CA VAL A 27 -15.14 -2.95 6.46
C VAL A 27 -14.63 -3.52 5.14
N THR A 28 -15.53 -3.97 4.29
CA THR A 28 -15.13 -4.51 3.00
C THR A 28 -14.41 -3.47 2.17
N GLY A 29 -14.94 -2.26 2.15
CA GLY A 29 -14.32 -1.20 1.38
C GLY A 29 -12.93 -0.87 1.88
N THR A 30 -12.75 -0.86 3.19
CA THR A 30 -11.45 -0.59 3.77
C THR A 30 -10.46 -1.70 3.44
N ALA A 31 -10.89 -2.94 3.54
CA ALA A 31 -10.01 -4.05 3.24
C ALA A 31 -9.59 -4.03 1.78
N GLU A 32 -10.51 -3.67 0.91
CA GLU A 32 -10.18 -3.60 -0.50
C GLU A 32 -9.20 -2.49 -0.80
N LEU A 33 -9.36 -1.38 -0.12
CA LEU A 33 -8.47 -0.26 -0.29
C LEU A 33 -7.06 -0.62 0.16
N GLU A 34 -6.97 -1.31 1.30
CA GLU A 34 -5.66 -1.75 1.77
C GLU A 34 -5.04 -2.74 0.80
N GLY A 35 -5.85 -3.62 0.23
CA GLY A 35 -5.35 -4.55 -0.76
C GLY A 35 -4.83 -3.83 -2.00
N ALA A 36 -5.50 -2.77 -2.39
CA ALA A 36 -5.06 -1.98 -3.53
C ALA A 36 -3.72 -1.32 -3.25
N ILE A 37 -3.57 -0.77 -2.06
CA ILE A 37 -2.30 -0.15 -1.70
C ILE A 37 -1.18 -1.18 -1.68
N ARG A 38 -1.44 -2.35 -1.12
CA ARG A 38 -0.43 -3.41 -1.11
C ARG A 38 -0.07 -3.83 -2.51
N CYS A 39 -1.05 -3.91 -3.39
CA CYS A 39 -0.80 -4.28 -4.77
C CYS A 39 0.13 -3.28 -5.45
N ILE A 40 -0.10 -1.98 -5.20
CA ILE A 40 0.77 -0.97 -5.75
C ILE A 40 2.19 -1.14 -5.27
N LEU A 41 2.35 -1.40 -3.97
CA LEU A 41 3.68 -1.51 -3.39
C LEU A 41 4.38 -2.78 -3.84
N GLU A 42 3.64 -3.86 -4.05
CA GLU A 42 4.23 -5.13 -4.42
C GLU A 42 4.50 -5.28 -5.90
N THR A 43 3.87 -4.47 -6.72
CA THR A 43 4.07 -4.55 -8.16
C THR A 43 5.29 -3.73 -8.54
N ARG A 44 6.21 -4.35 -9.25
CA ARG A 44 7.39 -3.66 -9.74
C ARG A 44 7.04 -2.88 -10.98
N VAL A 45 7.55 -1.65 -11.07
CA VAL A 45 7.36 -0.86 -12.28
C VAL A 45 7.93 -1.63 -13.47
N GLY A 46 7.15 -1.72 -14.53
CA GLY A 46 7.54 -2.47 -15.70
C GLY A 46 7.06 -3.90 -15.70
N GLU A 47 6.51 -4.36 -14.60
CA GLU A 47 6.09 -5.75 -14.49
C GLU A 47 4.83 -6.04 -15.29
N ARG A 48 3.94 -5.07 -15.40
CA ARG A 48 2.67 -5.28 -16.08
C ARG A 48 2.77 -4.84 -17.53
N VAL A 49 2.41 -5.75 -18.41
CA VAL A 49 2.51 -5.47 -19.83
C VAL A 49 1.55 -4.36 -20.24
N MET A 50 0.32 -4.40 -19.73
CA MET A 50 -0.67 -3.43 -20.15
C MET A 50 -0.51 -2.09 -19.42
N ARG A 51 0.20 -2.09 -18.32
CA ARG A 51 0.43 -0.88 -17.55
C ARG A 51 1.87 -0.86 -17.07
N PRO A 52 2.79 -0.60 -17.96
CA PRO A 52 4.21 -0.69 -17.57
C PRO A 52 4.63 0.31 -16.49
N GLU A 53 3.89 1.39 -16.35
CA GLU A 53 4.25 2.38 -15.34
C GLU A 53 3.62 2.10 -13.97
N PHE A 54 2.71 1.14 -13.91
CA PHE A 54 2.03 0.84 -12.67
C PHE A 54 2.97 0.16 -11.70
N GLY A 55 2.87 0.55 -10.42
CA GLY A 55 3.65 -0.09 -9.39
C GLY A 55 4.56 0.88 -8.68
N SER A 56 5.50 0.35 -7.97
CA SER A 56 6.43 1.15 -7.19
C SER A 56 7.85 0.72 -7.46
N ARG A 57 8.79 1.54 -7.01
CA ARG A 57 10.21 1.22 -7.13
C ARG A 57 10.79 0.72 -5.82
N ILE A 58 9.94 0.35 -4.88
CA ILE A 58 10.43 -0.15 -3.61
C ILE A 58 11.34 -1.35 -3.81
N THR A 59 11.00 -2.23 -4.74
CA THR A 59 11.80 -3.42 -4.96
C THR A 59 13.20 -3.11 -5.47
N ASP A 60 13.41 -1.92 -5.99
CA ASP A 60 14.76 -1.52 -6.40
C ASP A 60 15.71 -1.49 -5.21
N PHE A 61 15.18 -1.38 -4.01
CA PHE A 61 16.00 -1.28 -2.82
C PHE A 61 16.12 -2.59 -2.05
N MET A 62 15.63 -3.67 -2.64
CA MET A 62 15.64 -4.97 -1.98
C MET A 62 17.03 -5.45 -1.63
N PHE A 63 18.03 -5.05 -2.40
CA PHE A 63 19.39 -5.51 -2.19
C PHE A 63 20.27 -4.46 -1.56
N GLU A 64 19.68 -3.35 -1.17
CA GLU A 64 20.46 -2.26 -0.57
C GLU A 64 20.57 -2.45 0.93
N PRO A 65 21.66 -2.01 1.51
CA PRO A 65 21.74 -2.03 2.98
C PRO A 65 20.71 -1.08 3.57
N ILE A 66 20.24 -1.46 4.75
CA ILE A 66 19.23 -0.66 5.42
C ILE A 66 19.93 0.47 6.16
N THR A 67 20.02 1.62 5.52
CA THR A 67 20.59 2.80 6.10
C THR A 67 19.53 3.89 6.12
N ALA A 68 19.82 4.98 6.83
CA ALA A 68 18.88 6.09 6.85
C ALA A 68 18.56 6.58 5.44
N ARG A 69 19.57 6.59 4.59
CA ARG A 69 19.36 7.03 3.22
C ARG A 69 18.44 6.08 2.46
N THR A 70 18.68 4.77 2.60
CA THR A 70 17.85 3.81 1.92
C THR A 70 16.41 3.87 2.42
N LEU A 71 16.23 4.01 3.74
CA LEU A 71 14.89 4.13 4.28
C LEU A 71 14.18 5.35 3.73
N GLY A 72 14.87 6.46 3.62
CA GLY A 72 14.27 7.66 3.04
C GLY A 72 13.86 7.47 1.58
N MET A 73 14.67 6.74 0.84
CA MET A 73 14.34 6.48 -0.56
C MET A 73 13.16 5.54 -0.70
N ILE A 74 13.06 4.57 0.20
CA ILE A 74 11.91 3.68 0.21
C ILE A 74 10.63 4.47 0.53
N GLU A 75 10.71 5.37 1.51
CA GLU A 75 9.56 6.20 1.82
C GLU A 75 9.11 7.00 0.61
N GLU A 76 10.06 7.58 -0.09
CA GLU A 76 9.72 8.41 -1.24
C GLU A 76 9.14 7.58 -2.37
N ALA A 77 9.69 6.39 -2.59
CA ALA A 77 9.17 5.51 -3.63
C ALA A 77 7.74 5.10 -3.31
N ALA A 78 7.47 4.79 -2.05
CA ALA A 78 6.12 4.41 -1.65
C ALA A 78 5.17 5.58 -1.80
N ARG A 79 5.57 6.75 -1.33
CA ARG A 79 4.74 7.93 -1.42
C ARG A 79 4.38 8.25 -2.86
N SER A 80 5.37 8.20 -3.70
CA SER A 80 5.18 8.54 -5.11
C SER A 80 4.21 7.57 -5.78
N ALA A 81 4.40 6.28 -5.52
CA ALA A 81 3.57 5.27 -6.17
C ALA A 81 2.13 5.34 -5.69
N ILE A 82 1.93 5.45 -4.37
CA ILE A 82 0.58 5.49 -3.85
C ILE A 82 -0.14 6.75 -4.29
N SER A 83 0.55 7.87 -4.27
CA SER A 83 -0.06 9.13 -4.70
C SER A 83 -0.49 9.07 -6.16
N ARG A 84 0.28 8.38 -6.97
CA ARG A 84 -0.02 8.30 -8.39
C ARG A 84 -1.15 7.33 -8.69
N TRP A 85 -1.16 6.18 -8.01
CA TRP A 85 -2.03 5.09 -8.42
C TRP A 85 -3.23 4.86 -7.52
N GLU A 86 -3.31 5.57 -6.39
CA GLU A 86 -4.45 5.41 -5.49
C GLU A 86 -5.08 6.77 -5.21
N PRO A 87 -5.93 7.26 -6.11
CA PRO A 87 -6.50 8.60 -5.92
C PRO A 87 -7.61 8.69 -4.87
N ARG A 88 -8.05 7.55 -4.35
CA ARG A 88 -9.14 7.56 -3.38
C ARG A 88 -8.69 8.03 -2.00
N ILE A 89 -7.41 8.16 -1.79
CA ILE A 89 -6.89 8.56 -0.48
C ILE A 89 -5.98 9.76 -0.61
N THR A 90 -5.77 10.41 0.52
CA THR A 90 -4.77 11.45 0.66
C THR A 90 -3.72 10.93 1.64
N LEU A 91 -2.49 10.84 1.18
CA LEU A 91 -1.41 10.39 2.05
C LEU A 91 -1.10 11.46 3.07
N GLU A 92 -0.94 11.05 4.31
CA GLU A 92 -0.56 11.97 5.36
C GLU A 92 0.86 11.74 5.83
N GLN A 93 1.29 10.48 5.87
CA GLN A 93 2.68 10.22 6.20
C GLN A 93 3.08 8.84 5.71
N VAL A 94 4.34 8.70 5.41
CA VAL A 94 4.94 7.42 5.07
C VAL A 94 6.25 7.36 5.81
N VAL A 95 6.39 6.37 6.70
CA VAL A 95 7.58 6.24 7.51
C VAL A 95 8.13 4.85 7.35
N ALA A 96 9.41 4.74 7.03
CA ALA A 96 10.09 3.46 6.92
C ALA A 96 11.06 3.33 8.07
N THR A 97 10.94 2.22 8.81
CA THR A 97 11.83 1.96 9.93
C THR A 97 12.35 0.54 9.82
N PRO A 98 13.53 0.28 10.37
CA PRO A 98 14.00 -1.11 10.40
C PRO A 98 13.17 -1.91 11.39
N GLY A 99 12.87 -3.15 10.99
CA GLY A 99 12.13 -4.02 11.85
C GLY A 99 13.04 -4.79 12.78
N GLU A 100 12.42 -5.71 13.51
CA GLU A 100 13.18 -6.49 14.48
C GLU A 100 14.04 -7.54 13.82
N ASP A 101 13.56 -8.10 12.73
CA ASP A 101 14.33 -9.11 12.03
C ASP A 101 15.31 -8.48 11.10
N GLU A 102 16.41 -9.17 10.87
CA GLU A 102 17.39 -8.69 9.92
C GLU A 102 16.77 -8.61 8.54
N GLY A 103 16.99 -7.49 7.88
CA GLY A 103 16.46 -7.31 6.54
C GLY A 103 15.02 -6.83 6.48
N LEU A 104 14.39 -6.67 7.63
CA LEU A 104 12.99 -6.25 7.63
C LEU A 104 12.89 -4.74 7.70
N VAL A 105 12.10 -4.18 6.81
CA VAL A 105 11.75 -2.77 6.83
C VAL A 105 10.24 -2.69 7.00
N VAL A 106 9.81 -1.87 7.94
CA VAL A 106 8.38 -1.69 8.19
C VAL A 106 7.98 -0.33 7.68
N LEU A 107 7.03 -0.32 6.75
CA LEU A 107 6.45 0.92 6.24
C LEU A 107 5.15 1.19 6.97
N GLU A 108 5.06 2.36 7.58
CA GLU A 108 3.81 2.81 8.16
C GLU A 108 3.24 3.89 7.29
N ILE A 109 2.04 3.67 6.81
CA ILE A 109 1.41 4.55 5.84
C ILE A 109 0.15 5.11 6.47
N GLY A 110 0.17 6.40 6.78
CA GLY A 110 -1.00 7.08 7.30
C GLY A 110 -1.71 7.78 6.17
N TYR A 111 -3.00 7.55 6.06
CA TYR A 111 -3.75 8.13 4.97
C TYR A 111 -5.16 8.46 5.42
N LYS A 112 -5.81 9.27 4.62
CA LYS A 112 -7.20 9.64 4.85
C LYS A 112 -8.00 9.26 3.61
N ILE A 113 -9.11 8.57 3.83
CA ILE A 113 -10.00 8.18 2.75
C ILE A 113 -10.83 9.40 2.36
N ARG A 114 -10.74 9.80 1.09
CA ARG A 114 -11.38 11.03 0.67
C ARG A 114 -12.88 10.98 0.79
N ALA A 115 -13.47 9.84 0.47
CA ALA A 115 -14.92 9.74 0.43
C ALA A 115 -15.55 9.89 1.81
N THR A 116 -14.87 9.41 2.86
CA THR A 116 -15.45 9.40 4.19
C THR A 116 -14.68 10.24 5.18
N ASN A 117 -13.52 10.78 4.79
CA ASN A 117 -12.66 11.55 5.69
C ASN A 117 -12.11 10.72 6.84
N ASP A 118 -12.15 9.41 6.73
CA ASP A 118 -11.60 8.54 7.76
C ASP A 118 -10.10 8.48 7.65
N ARG A 119 -9.42 8.54 8.78
CA ARG A 119 -7.99 8.34 8.82
C ARG A 119 -7.68 6.90 9.13
N ARG A 120 -6.73 6.35 8.40
CA ARG A 120 -6.34 4.96 8.56
C ARG A 120 -4.84 4.85 8.57
N ASN A 121 -4.36 3.75 9.09
CA ASN A 121 -2.94 3.49 9.14
C ASN A 121 -2.70 2.07 8.65
N LEU A 122 -1.80 1.92 7.70
CA LEU A 122 -1.47 0.62 7.14
C LEU A 122 -0.02 0.32 7.45
N VAL A 123 0.24 -0.87 7.96
CA VAL A 123 1.59 -1.33 8.22
C VAL A 123 1.95 -2.36 7.17
N TYR A 124 3.01 -2.11 6.46
CA TYR A 124 3.42 -2.97 5.37
C TYR A 124 4.87 -3.43 5.61
N PRO A 125 5.06 -4.71 5.90
CA PRO A 125 6.43 -5.22 6.07
C PRO A 125 7.06 -5.48 4.72
N PHE A 126 8.34 -5.19 4.62
CA PHE A 126 9.07 -5.31 3.38
C PHE A 126 10.43 -5.92 3.70
N TYR A 127 10.72 -7.07 3.11
CA TYR A 127 11.98 -7.77 3.40
C TYR A 127 12.99 -7.49 2.31
N THR A 128 14.18 -7.10 2.73
CA THR A 128 15.30 -6.96 1.82
C THR A 128 16.07 -8.27 1.76
N ILE A 129 16.84 -8.42 0.71
CA ILE A 129 17.62 -9.63 0.50
C ILE A 129 19.08 -9.29 0.71
N PRO A 130 19.74 -9.92 1.69
CA PRO A 130 21.14 -9.60 1.93
C PRO A 130 22.00 -9.97 0.74
N LYS A 131 22.95 -9.10 0.44
CA LYS A 131 23.80 -9.34 -0.71
C LYS A 131 24.67 -10.55 -0.54
N GLU A 132 25.09 -10.76 0.67
CA GLU A 132 25.96 -11.90 0.92
C GLU A 132 25.22 -13.15 1.22
N ALA A 133 23.94 -13.21 1.01
CA ALA A 133 23.20 -14.39 1.31
C ALA A 133 23.84 -15.53 0.55
N PRO A 134 24.25 -16.56 1.21
CA PRO A 134 24.89 -17.64 0.51
C PRO A 134 23.94 -18.34 -0.39
N ARG A 135 24.27 -18.66 -0.84
CA ARG A 135 23.69 -19.31 -1.42
C ARG A 135 23.64 -19.73 -1.67
#